data_87d5ad0ee8a028ab929396cac0f3acc9
#
_entry.id   87d5ad0ee8a028ab929396cac0f3acc9
#
_cell.length_a   1.000
_cell.length_b   1.000
_cell.length_c   1.000
_cell.angle_alpha   90.00
_cell.angle_beta   90.00
_cell.angle_gamma   90.00
#
_symmetry.space_group_name_H-M   'P 1'
#
loop_
_entity.id
_entity.type
_entity.pdbx_description
1 polymer ?
#
loop_
_entity_poly.entity_id
_entity_poly.type
_entity_poly.pdbx_seq_one_letter_code
_entity_poly.pdbx_strand_id
1 'polypeptide(L)'
;MQVYKAIKYIRLSYTDDKTVESDSVANQRRLIDDYIARHPEIEVVAEKIDDGYSGVLFDRPAFQEMMQMIEQGEANCVIVKDLSRLGREYIETGRYMRRVFPAYGVRFIAINDNVDTENDAADDLTVSVKNIMNEAYCRDISVKTRSALEVKRRSGDFVGAFTIYGYVKVGDKHKSLEVDEYAANVVRDIFRKRLEGFSASHIADELNRLGILSPLAYKRNHGMPHAKGGYTDRKDCKWSATTIIRILQDETYTGTLVQGKQTTPHFKLKEREDKPSSEWIRVEGTHEAIIQKHDFDLVQRLRRIDTRTSPKSDKVYLFSGILICGCCGCRMTRKTNRYKDKEYHYYYCPTGKKNGCTSSVMLKESDLIECVQDSLKGHIENVASLDALLSSISQERINRELAQEYAAQIRVNEKRVAQTEGFKAKLYENLVSGILTKEEFLSYKRKYNADIELFQKALAEWNDKLTDVLENRSERNRWINHFMKFSTMEDIDRRAVMQLIRSIRVMGKDELHIEFNYQDEYQKAISLTEQIATKNEERMVG
;
A
#
# COMPACT_ATOMS: atom_id res chain seq x y z
N MET A 1 -2.38 -22.55 -61.78
CA MET A 1 -1.95 -21.69 -60.68
C MET A 1 -2.43 -22.32 -59.36
N GLN A 2 -1.56 -22.44 -58.40
CA GLN A 2 -1.95 -22.96 -57.08
C GLN A 2 -2.79 -21.89 -56.39
N VAL A 3 -4.02 -22.23 -55.96
CA VAL A 3 -4.89 -21.29 -55.24
C VAL A 3 -4.59 -21.41 -53.75
N TYR A 4 -4.29 -20.28 -53.12
CA TYR A 4 -4.02 -20.20 -51.68
C TYR A 4 -5.29 -19.83 -50.91
N LYS A 5 -5.73 -20.71 -50.03
CA LYS A 5 -6.86 -20.48 -49.10
C LYS A 5 -6.36 -19.70 -47.88
N ALA A 6 -6.60 -18.39 -47.87
CA ALA A 6 -6.00 -17.47 -46.93
C ALA A 6 -6.89 -17.14 -45.74
N ILE A 7 -6.30 -17.09 -44.55
CA ILE A 7 -6.89 -16.49 -43.36
C ILE A 7 -6.30 -15.09 -43.16
N LYS A 8 -7.17 -14.08 -43.08
CA LYS A 8 -6.79 -12.73 -42.62
C LYS A 8 -6.71 -12.74 -41.11
N TYR A 9 -5.51 -12.54 -40.56
CA TYR A 9 -5.34 -12.46 -39.12
C TYR A 9 -5.03 -11.04 -38.67
N ILE A 10 -5.90 -10.47 -37.79
CA ILE A 10 -5.86 -9.10 -37.31
C ILE A 10 -5.74 -9.13 -35.80
N ARG A 11 -4.84 -8.29 -35.25
CA ARG A 11 -4.67 -8.18 -33.79
C ARG A 11 -4.55 -6.74 -33.31
N LEU A 12 -5.27 -6.42 -32.21
CA LEU A 12 -5.19 -5.16 -31.50
C LEU A 12 -4.71 -5.34 -30.08
N SER A 13 -3.98 -4.35 -29.58
CA SER A 13 -3.56 -4.30 -28.19
C SER A 13 -4.60 -3.53 -27.36
N TYR A 14 -4.66 -3.79 -26.06
CA TYR A 14 -5.63 -3.26 -25.09
C TYR A 14 -5.64 -1.72 -24.91
N THR A 15 -4.81 -0.96 -25.63
CA THR A 15 -4.61 0.49 -25.44
C THR A 15 -5.48 1.39 -26.27
N ASP A 16 -6.31 0.83 -27.17
CA ASP A 16 -7.15 1.64 -28.04
C ASP A 16 -8.60 1.73 -27.48
N ASP A 17 -9.15 2.95 -27.45
CA ASP A 17 -10.48 3.26 -26.90
C ASP A 17 -11.61 2.41 -27.50
N LYS A 18 -12.45 1.84 -26.65
CA LYS A 18 -13.48 0.84 -26.96
C LYS A 18 -14.76 1.39 -27.64
N THR A 19 -14.82 2.62 -28.13
CA THR A 19 -16.08 3.24 -28.56
C THR A 19 -16.35 3.28 -30.04
N VAL A 20 -15.38 2.93 -30.88
CA VAL A 20 -15.54 2.77 -32.34
C VAL A 20 -14.74 1.51 -32.70
N GLU A 21 -15.26 0.66 -33.65
CA GLU A 21 -14.42 -0.33 -34.36
C GLU A 21 -13.15 0.42 -34.73
N SER A 22 -12.04 0.16 -33.97
CA SER A 22 -10.95 1.13 -33.98
C SER A 22 -10.50 1.30 -35.44
N ASP A 23 -10.26 2.53 -35.85
CA ASP A 23 -9.66 2.86 -37.16
C ASP A 23 -8.51 1.92 -37.50
N SER A 24 -7.91 1.32 -36.48
CA SER A 24 -6.84 0.34 -36.56
C SER A 24 -7.27 -1.03 -37.14
N VAL A 25 -8.45 -1.61 -36.81
CA VAL A 25 -8.94 -2.87 -37.44
C VAL A 25 -9.32 -2.61 -38.85
N ALA A 26 -10.11 -1.56 -39.09
CA ALA A 26 -10.56 -1.16 -40.43
C ALA A 26 -9.35 -0.88 -41.35
N ASN A 27 -8.31 -0.22 -40.82
CA ASN A 27 -7.09 0.04 -41.59
C ASN A 27 -6.27 -1.23 -41.89
N GLN A 28 -6.19 -2.16 -40.94
CA GLN A 28 -5.53 -3.46 -41.18
C GLN A 28 -6.29 -4.27 -42.22
N ARG A 29 -7.62 -4.31 -42.11
CA ARG A 29 -8.49 -5.00 -43.08
C ARG A 29 -8.32 -4.44 -44.49
N ARG A 30 -8.41 -3.10 -44.66
CA ARG A 30 -8.20 -2.45 -45.95
C ARG A 30 -6.85 -2.77 -46.57
N LEU A 31 -5.77 -2.70 -45.78
CA LEU A 31 -4.43 -3.00 -46.27
C LEU A 31 -4.32 -4.45 -46.78
N ILE A 32 -4.92 -5.41 -46.05
CA ILE A 32 -4.91 -6.82 -46.44
C ILE A 32 -5.79 -7.02 -47.68
N ASP A 33 -6.96 -6.38 -47.76
CA ASP A 33 -7.86 -6.47 -48.92
C ASP A 33 -7.23 -5.87 -50.18
N ASP A 34 -6.55 -4.72 -50.07
CA ASP A 34 -5.79 -4.10 -51.17
C ASP A 34 -4.64 -4.97 -51.66
N TYR A 35 -4.00 -5.72 -50.76
CA TYR A 35 -2.96 -6.68 -51.12
C TYR A 35 -3.56 -7.86 -51.87
N ILE A 36 -4.64 -8.46 -51.39
CA ILE A 36 -5.33 -9.60 -51.99
C ILE A 36 -5.89 -9.24 -53.39
N ALA A 37 -6.44 -8.04 -53.55
CA ALA A 37 -6.93 -7.57 -54.83
C ALA A 37 -5.87 -7.58 -55.95
N ARG A 38 -4.59 -7.50 -55.60
CA ARG A 38 -3.44 -7.56 -56.53
C ARG A 38 -2.88 -8.98 -56.72
N HIS A 39 -3.37 -9.96 -55.93
CA HIS A 39 -2.90 -11.34 -55.91
C HIS A 39 -4.06 -12.31 -56.13
N PRO A 40 -4.48 -12.52 -57.39
CA PRO A 40 -5.66 -13.33 -57.73
C PRO A 40 -5.52 -14.81 -57.38
N GLU A 41 -4.32 -15.28 -57.04
CA GLU A 41 -4.04 -16.62 -56.55
C GLU A 41 -4.47 -16.84 -55.12
N ILE A 42 -4.87 -15.78 -54.39
CA ILE A 42 -5.23 -15.82 -52.97
C ILE A 42 -6.75 -15.70 -52.80
N GLU A 43 -7.37 -16.72 -52.23
CA GLU A 43 -8.79 -16.77 -51.89
C GLU A 43 -8.96 -16.69 -50.37
N VAL A 44 -9.77 -15.75 -49.87
CA VAL A 44 -10.01 -15.58 -48.42
C VAL A 44 -11.06 -16.57 -47.97
N VAL A 45 -10.70 -17.46 -47.03
CA VAL A 45 -11.62 -18.43 -46.43
C VAL A 45 -12.12 -18.00 -45.06
N ALA A 46 -11.35 -17.21 -44.33
CA ALA A 46 -11.76 -16.70 -43.01
C ALA A 46 -11.06 -15.39 -42.64
N GLU A 47 -11.69 -14.64 -41.75
CA GLU A 47 -11.08 -13.52 -41.00
C GLU A 47 -11.09 -13.84 -39.52
N LYS A 48 -9.95 -13.71 -38.84
CA LYS A 48 -9.75 -13.97 -37.43
C LYS A 48 -9.21 -12.74 -36.74
N ILE A 49 -9.90 -12.29 -35.65
CA ILE A 49 -9.59 -11.02 -34.97
C ILE A 49 -9.40 -11.30 -33.50
N ASP A 50 -8.22 -10.95 -32.95
CA ASP A 50 -7.94 -10.91 -31.55
C ASP A 50 -7.89 -9.44 -31.07
N ASP A 51 -8.98 -8.96 -30.47
CA ASP A 51 -9.09 -7.61 -29.91
C ASP A 51 -8.77 -7.62 -28.41
N GLY A 52 -7.87 -6.73 -28.00
CA GLY A 52 -7.46 -6.60 -26.59
C GLY A 52 -6.44 -7.63 -26.11
N TYR A 53 -5.81 -8.38 -27.00
CA TYR A 53 -4.82 -9.40 -26.65
C TYR A 53 -3.38 -8.92 -26.86
N SER A 54 -2.50 -9.28 -25.90
CA SER A 54 -1.06 -9.01 -26.00
C SER A 54 -0.41 -9.83 -27.11
N GLY A 55 0.50 -9.22 -27.86
CA GLY A 55 1.32 -9.93 -28.87
C GLY A 55 2.43 -10.81 -28.27
N VAL A 56 2.61 -10.84 -26.97
CA VAL A 56 3.67 -11.61 -26.29
C VAL A 56 3.29 -13.09 -26.11
N LEU A 57 1.99 -13.38 -25.95
CA LEU A 57 1.49 -14.75 -25.76
C LEU A 57 0.69 -15.20 -26.98
N PHE A 58 0.79 -16.50 -27.31
CA PHE A 58 0.03 -17.15 -28.38
C PHE A 58 -1.24 -17.86 -27.91
N ASP A 59 -1.57 -17.75 -26.64
CA ASP A 59 -2.83 -18.22 -26.04
C ASP A 59 -3.94 -17.18 -26.27
N ARG A 60 -4.41 -17.13 -27.52
CA ARG A 60 -5.41 -16.19 -28.02
C ARG A 60 -6.49 -16.95 -28.79
N PRO A 61 -7.79 -16.68 -28.54
CA PRO A 61 -8.88 -17.46 -29.13
C PRO A 61 -8.85 -17.50 -30.67
N ALA A 62 -8.78 -16.33 -31.33
CA ALA A 62 -8.80 -16.28 -32.78
C ALA A 62 -7.51 -16.87 -33.40
N PHE A 63 -6.37 -16.77 -32.71
CA PHE A 63 -5.14 -17.45 -33.12
C PHE A 63 -5.27 -18.97 -33.03
N GLN A 64 -5.88 -19.50 -31.97
CA GLN A 64 -6.10 -20.94 -31.82
C GLN A 64 -7.07 -21.48 -32.87
N GLU A 65 -8.15 -20.75 -33.14
CA GLU A 65 -9.08 -21.09 -34.21
C GLU A 65 -8.40 -21.10 -35.59
N MET A 66 -7.54 -20.11 -35.88
CA MET A 66 -6.75 -20.09 -37.10
C MET A 66 -5.86 -21.34 -37.18
N MET A 67 -5.20 -21.73 -36.09
CA MET A 67 -4.36 -22.94 -36.09
C MET A 67 -5.17 -24.21 -36.30
N GLN A 68 -6.37 -24.31 -35.74
CA GLN A 68 -7.27 -25.46 -35.97
C GLN A 68 -7.66 -25.57 -37.44
N MET A 69 -8.00 -24.48 -38.13
CA MET A 69 -8.32 -24.47 -39.54
C MET A 69 -7.11 -24.90 -40.40
N ILE A 70 -5.90 -24.50 -40.02
CA ILE A 70 -4.66 -24.93 -40.66
C ILE A 70 -4.44 -26.44 -40.46
N GLU A 71 -4.59 -26.96 -39.24
CA GLU A 71 -4.43 -28.37 -38.93
C GLU A 71 -5.47 -29.27 -39.64
N GLN A 72 -6.67 -28.75 -39.86
CA GLN A 72 -7.72 -29.43 -40.62
C GLN A 72 -7.55 -29.34 -42.14
N GLY A 73 -6.56 -28.57 -42.61
CA GLY A 73 -6.30 -28.38 -44.05
C GLY A 73 -7.31 -27.45 -44.75
N GLU A 74 -8.10 -26.71 -43.99
CA GLU A 74 -9.08 -25.75 -44.54
C GLU A 74 -8.42 -24.48 -45.07
N ALA A 75 -7.23 -24.14 -44.53
CA ALA A 75 -6.44 -22.99 -44.93
C ALA A 75 -4.95 -23.36 -45.10
N ASN A 76 -4.31 -22.79 -46.13
CA ASN A 76 -2.90 -22.97 -46.41
C ASN A 76 -2.15 -21.65 -46.63
N CYS A 77 -2.77 -20.52 -46.22
CA CYS A 77 -2.12 -19.21 -46.27
C CYS A 77 -2.58 -18.37 -45.04
N VAL A 78 -1.66 -17.62 -44.45
CA VAL A 78 -1.95 -16.66 -43.39
C VAL A 78 -1.41 -15.29 -43.78
N ILE A 79 -2.26 -14.27 -43.74
CA ILE A 79 -1.90 -12.90 -44.11
C ILE A 79 -2.08 -11.98 -42.92
N VAL A 80 -1.03 -11.23 -42.58
CA VAL A 80 -1.02 -10.21 -41.52
C VAL A 80 -0.51 -8.88 -42.07
N LYS A 81 -0.86 -7.78 -41.37
CA LYS A 81 -0.31 -6.46 -41.69
C LYS A 81 1.21 -6.41 -41.53
N ASP A 82 1.72 -6.87 -40.41
CA ASP A 82 3.12 -6.89 -40.01
C ASP A 82 3.41 -8.04 -39.04
N LEU A 83 4.69 -8.41 -38.86
CA LEU A 83 5.13 -9.49 -37.99
C LEU A 83 4.67 -9.31 -36.53
N SER A 84 4.54 -8.08 -36.07
CA SER A 84 4.08 -7.80 -34.69
C SER A 84 2.63 -8.25 -34.46
N ARG A 85 1.82 -8.41 -35.53
CA ARG A 85 0.43 -8.94 -35.46
C ARG A 85 0.43 -10.42 -35.17
N LEU A 86 1.34 -11.18 -35.77
CA LEU A 86 1.49 -12.60 -35.46
C LEU A 86 1.99 -12.77 -34.03
N GLY A 87 3.09 -12.11 -33.65
CA GLY A 87 3.64 -12.16 -32.32
C GLY A 87 4.77 -11.16 -32.09
N ARG A 88 5.03 -10.79 -30.84
CA ARG A 88 6.14 -9.92 -30.42
C ARG A 88 7.26 -10.70 -29.71
N GLU A 89 7.05 -11.99 -29.47
CA GLU A 89 8.02 -12.88 -28.87
C GLU A 89 8.84 -13.57 -29.98
N TYR A 90 10.16 -13.34 -29.97
CA TYR A 90 11.06 -13.77 -31.05
C TYR A 90 11.08 -15.29 -31.23
N ILE A 91 11.18 -16.05 -30.14
CA ILE A 91 11.36 -17.50 -30.21
C ILE A 91 10.11 -18.18 -30.77
N GLU A 92 8.93 -17.84 -30.22
CA GLU A 92 7.66 -18.46 -30.67
C GLU A 92 7.25 -17.99 -32.07
N THR A 93 7.39 -16.68 -32.37
CA THR A 93 7.13 -16.18 -33.74
C THR A 93 8.03 -16.88 -34.77
N GLY A 94 9.32 -17.00 -34.42
CA GLY A 94 10.28 -17.75 -35.25
C GLY A 94 9.95 -19.24 -35.38
N ARG A 95 9.46 -19.87 -34.31
CA ARG A 95 9.01 -21.26 -34.33
C ARG A 95 7.83 -21.47 -35.29
N TYR A 96 6.81 -20.60 -35.23
CA TYR A 96 5.67 -20.69 -36.14
C TYR A 96 6.12 -20.50 -37.60
N MET A 97 6.91 -19.49 -37.89
CA MET A 97 7.34 -19.18 -39.27
C MET A 97 8.28 -20.24 -39.84
N ARG A 98 9.24 -20.78 -39.05
CA ARG A 98 10.30 -21.67 -39.55
C ARG A 98 9.98 -23.16 -39.40
N ARG A 99 9.07 -23.55 -38.51
CA ARG A 99 8.77 -24.97 -38.24
C ARG A 99 7.29 -25.30 -38.44
N VAL A 100 6.39 -24.53 -37.81
CA VAL A 100 4.98 -24.90 -37.75
C VAL A 100 4.31 -24.67 -39.13
N PHE A 101 4.35 -23.45 -39.64
CA PHE A 101 3.74 -23.15 -40.92
C PHE A 101 4.33 -23.97 -42.10
N PRO A 102 5.66 -24.11 -42.22
CA PRO A 102 6.22 -25.00 -43.26
C PRO A 102 5.82 -26.47 -43.07
N ALA A 103 5.72 -26.98 -41.83
CA ALA A 103 5.29 -28.36 -41.58
C ALA A 103 3.84 -28.64 -42.04
N TYR A 104 2.96 -27.63 -42.03
CA TYR A 104 1.60 -27.72 -42.57
C TYR A 104 1.47 -27.21 -44.00
N GLY A 105 2.56 -26.84 -44.66
CA GLY A 105 2.54 -26.31 -46.04
C GLY A 105 1.84 -24.96 -46.16
N VAL A 106 1.90 -24.13 -45.08
CA VAL A 106 1.23 -22.83 -45.00
C VAL A 106 2.17 -21.73 -45.46
N ARG A 107 1.76 -20.95 -46.49
CA ARG A 107 2.37 -19.70 -46.90
C ARG A 107 2.05 -18.61 -45.85
N PHE A 108 3.06 -17.90 -45.38
CA PHE A 108 2.89 -16.77 -44.44
C PHE A 108 3.30 -15.46 -45.11
N ILE A 109 2.42 -14.45 -45.03
CA ILE A 109 2.64 -13.14 -45.64
C ILE A 109 2.49 -12.04 -44.56
N ALA A 110 3.54 -11.21 -44.39
CA ALA A 110 3.48 -9.99 -43.58
C ALA A 110 3.76 -8.77 -44.49
N ILE A 111 2.69 -8.03 -44.83
CA ILE A 111 2.68 -7.05 -45.91
C ILE A 111 3.71 -5.93 -45.67
N ASN A 112 3.62 -5.23 -44.55
CA ASN A 112 4.49 -4.09 -44.23
C ASN A 112 5.95 -4.49 -43.98
N ASP A 113 6.19 -5.75 -43.66
CA ASP A 113 7.53 -6.28 -43.44
C ASP A 113 8.15 -6.87 -44.69
N ASN A 114 7.38 -6.91 -45.76
CA ASN A 114 7.76 -7.52 -47.03
C ASN A 114 8.24 -8.97 -46.88
N VAL A 115 7.57 -9.73 -45.99
CA VAL A 115 7.84 -11.14 -45.72
C VAL A 115 6.81 -11.98 -46.45
N ASP A 116 7.29 -12.92 -47.26
CA ASP A 116 6.49 -13.93 -47.95
C ASP A 116 7.29 -15.22 -47.98
N THR A 117 6.81 -16.25 -47.29
CA THR A 117 7.53 -17.52 -47.15
C THR A 117 7.58 -18.37 -48.40
N GLU A 118 6.83 -18.02 -49.48
CA GLU A 118 6.94 -18.65 -50.77
C GLU A 118 8.17 -18.17 -51.57
N ASN A 119 8.57 -16.91 -51.35
CA ASN A 119 9.75 -16.35 -51.97
C ASN A 119 10.97 -16.60 -51.07
N ASP A 120 11.77 -17.60 -51.34
CA ASP A 120 13.00 -18.03 -50.62
C ASP A 120 14.07 -16.92 -50.45
N ALA A 121 13.84 -15.73 -51.02
CA ALA A 121 14.70 -14.57 -50.88
C ALA A 121 14.36 -13.63 -49.70
N ALA A 122 13.36 -13.96 -48.89
CA ALA A 122 13.09 -13.19 -47.69
C ALA A 122 14.22 -13.44 -46.67
N ASP A 123 15.17 -12.52 -46.66
CA ASP A 123 16.36 -12.50 -45.81
C ASP A 123 16.00 -12.94 -44.38
N ASP A 124 16.33 -14.19 -44.03
CA ASP A 124 16.11 -14.78 -42.70
C ASP A 124 16.74 -13.93 -41.60
N LEU A 125 17.76 -13.16 -41.92
CA LEU A 125 18.43 -12.19 -41.08
C LEU A 125 17.53 -10.97 -40.80
N THR A 126 16.85 -10.41 -41.81
CA THR A 126 15.98 -9.23 -41.66
C THR A 126 14.78 -9.53 -40.76
N VAL A 127 14.16 -10.70 -40.93
CA VAL A 127 13.06 -11.17 -40.07
C VAL A 127 13.54 -11.36 -38.63
N SER A 128 14.72 -11.93 -38.43
CA SER A 128 15.33 -12.16 -37.14
C SER A 128 15.64 -10.85 -36.44
N VAL A 129 16.22 -9.87 -37.13
CA VAL A 129 16.53 -8.54 -36.58
C VAL A 129 15.26 -7.80 -36.20
N LYS A 130 14.22 -7.79 -37.05
CA LYS A 130 12.92 -7.16 -36.76
C LYS A 130 12.27 -7.76 -35.51
N ASN A 131 12.30 -9.06 -35.34
CA ASN A 131 11.74 -9.73 -34.17
C ASN A 131 12.52 -9.38 -32.88
N ILE A 132 13.85 -9.34 -32.93
CA ILE A 132 14.70 -8.90 -31.81
C ILE A 132 14.39 -7.44 -31.43
N MET A 133 14.26 -6.57 -32.44
CA MET A 133 13.89 -5.16 -32.18
C MET A 133 12.51 -5.03 -31.55
N ASN A 134 11.50 -5.81 -32.01
CA ASN A 134 10.17 -5.82 -31.40
C ASN A 134 10.19 -6.28 -29.93
N GLU A 135 10.97 -7.29 -29.61
CA GLU A 135 11.15 -7.75 -28.23
C GLU A 135 11.85 -6.69 -27.36
N ALA A 136 12.92 -6.09 -27.86
CA ALA A 136 13.63 -5.00 -27.19
C ALA A 136 12.71 -3.80 -26.93
N TYR A 137 11.87 -3.43 -27.89
CA TYR A 137 10.87 -2.37 -27.76
C TYR A 137 9.82 -2.68 -26.66
N CYS A 138 9.32 -3.91 -26.62
CA CYS A 138 8.38 -4.33 -25.57
C CYS A 138 9.02 -4.26 -24.17
N ARG A 139 10.30 -4.64 -24.05
CA ARG A 139 11.06 -4.52 -22.80
C ARG A 139 11.22 -3.06 -22.41
N ASP A 140 11.61 -2.19 -23.32
CA ASP A 140 11.81 -0.76 -23.08
C ASP A 140 10.50 -0.09 -22.62
N ILE A 141 9.38 -0.33 -23.30
CA ILE A 141 8.05 0.15 -22.86
C ILE A 141 7.73 -0.34 -21.45
N SER A 142 7.98 -1.61 -21.15
CA SER A 142 7.71 -2.17 -19.83
C SER A 142 8.53 -1.47 -18.73
N VAL A 143 9.82 -1.20 -18.98
CA VAL A 143 10.70 -0.48 -18.06
C VAL A 143 10.20 0.95 -17.87
N LYS A 144 9.96 1.69 -18.96
CA LYS A 144 9.47 3.08 -18.92
C LYS A 144 8.14 3.21 -18.19
N THR A 145 7.20 2.29 -18.46
CA THR A 145 5.89 2.31 -17.80
C THR A 145 6.02 2.05 -16.30
N ARG A 146 6.85 1.08 -15.88
CA ARG A 146 7.09 0.81 -14.46
C ARG A 146 7.74 2.00 -13.76
N SER A 147 8.75 2.60 -14.37
CA SER A 147 9.41 3.79 -13.85
C SER A 147 8.44 4.97 -13.72
N ALA A 148 7.64 5.24 -14.75
CA ALA A 148 6.63 6.31 -14.71
C ALA A 148 5.55 6.07 -13.64
N LEU A 149 5.11 4.83 -13.44
CA LEU A 149 4.17 4.48 -12.38
C LEU A 149 4.81 4.61 -10.99
N GLU A 150 6.08 4.29 -10.84
CA GLU A 150 6.80 4.45 -9.58
C GLU A 150 6.94 5.91 -9.19
N VAL A 151 7.32 6.78 -10.14
CA VAL A 151 7.38 8.24 -9.92
C VAL A 151 6.02 8.77 -9.46
N LYS A 152 4.92 8.39 -10.16
CA LYS A 152 3.56 8.80 -9.76
C LYS A 152 3.18 8.32 -8.36
N ARG A 153 3.53 7.09 -7.99
CA ARG A 153 3.27 6.57 -6.63
C ARG A 153 4.03 7.35 -5.57
N ARG A 154 5.31 7.68 -5.84
CA ARG A 154 6.15 8.47 -4.91
C ARG A 154 5.68 9.92 -4.79
N SER A 155 5.06 10.48 -5.83
CA SER A 155 4.45 11.83 -5.78
C SER A 155 3.07 11.86 -5.11
N GLY A 156 2.54 10.71 -4.65
CA GLY A 156 1.23 10.63 -4.00
C GLY A 156 0.04 10.54 -4.96
N ASP A 157 0.27 10.34 -6.25
CA ASP A 157 -0.81 10.11 -7.22
C ASP A 157 -1.44 8.73 -6.99
N PHE A 158 -2.76 8.65 -6.96
CA PHE A 158 -3.46 7.37 -6.94
C PHE A 158 -3.46 6.71 -8.31
N VAL A 159 -2.67 5.65 -8.48
CA VAL A 159 -2.54 4.93 -9.77
C VAL A 159 -3.39 3.65 -9.86
N GLY A 160 -4.15 3.31 -8.82
CA GLY A 160 -5.01 2.14 -8.81
C GLY A 160 -6.15 2.23 -9.84
N ALA A 161 -6.54 1.12 -10.46
CA ALA A 161 -7.69 1.09 -11.38
C ALA A 161 -9.02 1.36 -10.65
N PHE A 162 -9.16 0.87 -9.43
CA PHE A 162 -10.37 0.94 -8.62
C PHE A 162 -10.09 1.61 -7.28
N THR A 163 -11.01 2.47 -6.82
CA THR A 163 -10.94 3.06 -5.47
C THR A 163 -11.21 2.01 -4.40
N ILE A 164 -10.73 2.28 -3.18
CA ILE A 164 -11.18 1.55 -1.98
C ILE A 164 -12.58 2.05 -1.58
N TYR A 165 -13.31 1.25 -0.81
CA TYR A 165 -14.62 1.62 -0.27
C TYR A 165 -14.46 2.78 0.72
N GLY A 166 -15.31 3.80 0.64
CA GLY A 166 -15.18 5.02 1.43
C GLY A 166 -14.53 6.19 0.69
N TYR A 167 -13.95 5.95 -0.50
CA TYR A 167 -13.35 7.00 -1.31
C TYR A 167 -13.79 6.93 -2.78
N VAL A 168 -13.84 8.10 -3.40
CA VAL A 168 -14.06 8.31 -4.84
C VAL A 168 -12.82 8.96 -5.47
N LYS A 169 -12.65 8.75 -6.77
CA LYS A 169 -11.58 9.40 -7.54
C LYS A 169 -12.04 10.75 -8.03
N VAL A 170 -11.23 11.77 -7.81
CA VAL A 170 -11.49 13.15 -8.24
C VAL A 170 -10.22 13.79 -8.79
N GLY A 171 -10.38 14.97 -9.39
CA GLY A 171 -9.31 15.77 -9.94
C GLY A 171 -8.95 15.44 -11.39
N ASP A 172 -8.07 16.27 -11.97
CA ASP A 172 -7.56 16.07 -13.32
C ASP A 172 -6.89 14.71 -13.45
N LYS A 173 -7.40 13.89 -14.38
CA LYS A 173 -6.95 12.51 -14.62
C LYS A 173 -7.21 11.53 -13.45
N HIS A 174 -8.13 11.85 -12.53
CA HIS A 174 -8.54 10.97 -11.41
C HIS A 174 -7.36 10.50 -10.53
N LYS A 175 -6.51 11.41 -10.11
CA LYS A 175 -5.29 11.11 -9.36
C LYS A 175 -5.43 11.23 -7.84
N SER A 176 -6.43 11.96 -7.35
CA SER A 176 -6.70 12.17 -5.92
C SER A 176 -7.89 11.36 -5.44
N LEU A 177 -7.93 11.13 -4.13
CA LEU A 177 -9.03 10.48 -3.43
C LEU A 177 -9.80 11.52 -2.61
N GLU A 178 -11.12 11.50 -2.73
CA GLU A 178 -12.04 12.26 -1.88
C GLU A 178 -12.94 11.31 -1.09
N VAL A 179 -13.41 11.76 0.07
CA VAL A 179 -14.24 10.97 0.97
C VAL A 179 -15.66 10.84 0.38
N ASP A 180 -16.14 9.61 0.28
CA ASP A 180 -17.56 9.30 0.06
C ASP A 180 -18.22 9.16 1.43
N GLU A 181 -18.94 10.19 1.87
CA GLU A 181 -19.46 10.28 3.24
C GLU A 181 -20.36 9.10 3.65
N TYR A 182 -21.19 8.58 2.75
CA TYR A 182 -22.01 7.42 3.06
C TYR A 182 -21.14 6.19 3.34
N ALA A 183 -20.25 5.87 2.43
CA ALA A 183 -19.37 4.70 2.55
C ALA A 183 -18.33 4.89 3.67
N ALA A 184 -17.86 6.12 3.90
CA ALA A 184 -16.97 6.47 5.00
C ALA A 184 -17.62 6.26 6.37
N ASN A 185 -18.89 6.61 6.53
CA ASN A 185 -19.61 6.37 7.79
C ASN A 185 -19.73 4.86 8.10
N VAL A 186 -19.92 4.03 7.08
CA VAL A 186 -19.90 2.56 7.26
C VAL A 186 -18.50 2.08 7.67
N VAL A 187 -17.43 2.64 7.10
CA VAL A 187 -16.05 2.33 7.51
C VAL A 187 -15.80 2.74 8.96
N ARG A 188 -16.20 3.95 9.35
CA ARG A 188 -16.11 4.43 10.75
C ARG A 188 -16.83 3.50 11.72
N ASP A 189 -18.04 3.03 11.34
CA ASP A 189 -18.81 2.08 12.16
C ASP A 189 -18.12 0.71 12.29
N ILE A 190 -17.53 0.19 11.22
CA ILE A 190 -16.74 -1.05 11.24
C ILE A 190 -15.57 -0.94 12.22
N PHE A 191 -14.80 0.16 12.17
CA PHE A 191 -13.68 0.38 13.08
C PHE A 191 -14.15 0.54 14.52
N ARG A 192 -15.23 1.31 14.77
CA ARG A 192 -15.83 1.49 16.09
C ARG A 192 -16.26 0.14 16.70
N LYS A 193 -17.02 -0.67 15.96
CA LYS A 193 -17.46 -2.00 16.43
C LYS A 193 -16.29 -2.94 16.70
N ARG A 194 -15.22 -2.86 15.89
CA ARG A 194 -14.02 -3.64 16.15
C ARG A 194 -13.35 -3.23 17.47
N LEU A 195 -13.28 -1.95 17.77
CA LEU A 195 -12.79 -1.42 19.05
C LEU A 195 -13.67 -1.83 20.24
N GLU A 196 -14.98 -1.92 20.05
CA GLU A 196 -15.94 -2.44 21.02
C GLU A 196 -15.79 -3.96 21.27
N GLY A 197 -15.00 -4.66 20.43
CA GLY A 197 -14.67 -6.07 20.60
C GLY A 197 -15.48 -7.05 19.73
N PHE A 198 -16.30 -6.56 18.80
CA PHE A 198 -17.02 -7.46 17.90
C PHE A 198 -16.10 -8.16 16.91
N SER A 199 -16.41 -9.41 16.58
CA SER A 199 -15.69 -10.18 15.57
C SER A 199 -15.99 -9.68 14.16
N ALA A 200 -15.05 -9.91 13.21
CA ALA A 200 -15.27 -9.53 11.82
C ALA A 200 -16.47 -10.24 11.19
N SER A 201 -16.77 -11.49 11.63
CA SER A 201 -17.96 -12.22 11.19
C SER A 201 -19.23 -11.56 11.70
N HIS A 202 -19.29 -11.22 13.00
CA HIS A 202 -20.45 -10.55 13.60
C HIS A 202 -20.74 -9.20 12.93
N ILE A 203 -19.68 -8.39 12.68
CA ILE A 203 -19.83 -7.11 11.98
C ILE A 203 -20.40 -7.32 10.56
N ALA A 204 -19.91 -8.33 9.83
CA ALA A 204 -20.39 -8.64 8.49
C ALA A 204 -21.87 -9.09 8.50
N ASP A 205 -22.26 -9.94 9.44
CA ASP A 205 -23.63 -10.44 9.59
C ASP A 205 -24.59 -9.30 9.97
N GLU A 206 -24.17 -8.40 10.85
CA GLU A 206 -24.96 -7.24 11.22
C GLU A 206 -25.16 -6.27 10.05
N LEU A 207 -24.11 -5.95 9.30
CA LEU A 207 -24.23 -5.10 8.10
C LEU A 207 -25.15 -5.73 7.05
N ASN A 208 -25.09 -7.06 6.88
CA ASN A 208 -26.01 -7.78 6.00
C ASN A 208 -27.46 -7.73 6.51
N ARG A 209 -27.67 -7.89 7.82
CA ARG A 209 -29.01 -7.81 8.44
C ARG A 209 -29.62 -6.42 8.31
N LEU A 210 -28.79 -5.36 8.40
CA LEU A 210 -29.21 -3.98 8.22
C LEU A 210 -29.43 -3.59 6.74
N GLY A 211 -29.14 -4.50 5.80
CA GLY A 211 -29.27 -4.24 4.36
C GLY A 211 -28.24 -3.27 3.79
N ILE A 212 -27.14 -3.03 4.50
CA ILE A 212 -26.07 -2.15 4.03
C ILE A 212 -25.32 -2.83 2.89
N LEU A 213 -25.19 -2.15 1.75
CA LEU A 213 -24.56 -2.71 0.57
C LEU A 213 -23.06 -2.97 0.80
N SER A 214 -22.60 -4.17 0.44
CA SER A 214 -21.18 -4.48 0.46
C SER A 214 -20.39 -3.62 -0.55
N PRO A 215 -19.07 -3.47 -0.43
CA PRO A 215 -18.28 -2.62 -1.30
C PRO A 215 -18.50 -2.87 -2.80
N LEU A 216 -18.64 -4.12 -3.21
CA LEU A 216 -18.89 -4.48 -4.60
C LEU A 216 -20.34 -4.15 -5.02
N ALA A 217 -21.33 -4.48 -4.17
CA ALA A 217 -22.72 -4.17 -4.43
C ALA A 217 -22.94 -2.66 -4.49
N TYR A 218 -22.29 -1.90 -3.61
CA TYR A 218 -22.33 -0.43 -3.59
C TYR A 218 -21.80 0.16 -4.89
N LYS A 219 -20.61 -0.28 -5.33
CA LYS A 219 -20.02 0.19 -6.58
C LYS A 219 -20.89 -0.11 -7.81
N ARG A 220 -21.49 -1.29 -7.86
CA ARG A 220 -22.42 -1.66 -8.93
C ARG A 220 -23.64 -0.76 -8.97
N ASN A 221 -24.25 -0.52 -7.79
CA ASN A 221 -25.45 0.29 -7.68
C ASN A 221 -25.21 1.75 -8.09
N HIS A 222 -23.99 2.25 -7.89
CA HIS A 222 -23.61 3.63 -8.24
C HIS A 222 -22.85 3.73 -9.58
N GLY A 223 -22.80 2.65 -10.38
CA GLY A 223 -22.11 2.66 -11.67
C GLY A 223 -20.59 2.90 -11.59
N MET A 224 -19.99 2.69 -10.42
CA MET A 224 -18.57 2.93 -10.22
C MET A 224 -17.70 1.81 -10.85
N PRO A 225 -16.48 2.14 -11.31
CA PRO A 225 -15.56 1.12 -11.83
C PRO A 225 -15.25 0.04 -10.79
N HIS A 226 -15.36 -1.22 -11.20
CA HIS A 226 -15.04 -2.39 -10.37
C HIS A 226 -14.45 -3.52 -11.21
N ALA A 227 -13.75 -4.45 -10.57
CA ALA A 227 -13.24 -5.63 -11.25
C ALA A 227 -14.38 -6.48 -11.83
N LYS A 228 -14.16 -7.10 -12.99
CA LYS A 228 -15.10 -8.01 -13.67
C LYS A 228 -14.55 -9.43 -13.64
N GLY A 229 -15.44 -10.43 -13.68
CA GLY A 229 -15.10 -11.85 -13.75
C GLY A 229 -15.14 -12.59 -12.41
N GLY A 230 -15.36 -13.91 -12.45
CA GLY A 230 -15.33 -14.79 -11.30
C GLY A 230 -16.33 -14.45 -10.20
N TYR A 231 -15.84 -14.28 -8.97
CA TYR A 231 -16.67 -13.94 -7.81
C TYR A 231 -17.44 -12.63 -7.99
N THR A 232 -16.89 -11.67 -8.74
CA THR A 232 -17.50 -10.36 -8.95
C THR A 232 -18.74 -10.39 -9.85
N ASP A 233 -18.99 -11.49 -10.57
CA ASP A 233 -20.18 -11.62 -11.43
C ASP A 233 -21.40 -12.16 -10.67
N ARG A 234 -21.25 -12.58 -9.41
CA ARG A 234 -22.37 -13.03 -8.57
C ARG A 234 -23.35 -11.88 -8.30
N LYS A 235 -24.66 -12.18 -8.40
CA LYS A 235 -25.72 -11.21 -8.14
C LYS A 235 -25.79 -10.79 -6.66
N ASP A 236 -25.58 -11.75 -5.74
CA ASP A 236 -25.64 -11.54 -4.30
C ASP A 236 -24.24 -11.34 -3.70
N CYS A 237 -23.80 -10.10 -3.69
CA CYS A 237 -22.55 -9.72 -3.04
C CYS A 237 -22.81 -9.22 -1.63
N LYS A 238 -22.73 -10.12 -0.63
CA LYS A 238 -22.90 -9.81 0.79
C LYS A 238 -21.56 -9.44 1.44
N TRP A 239 -21.63 -8.78 2.60
CA TRP A 239 -20.49 -8.61 3.46
C TRP A 239 -19.97 -9.96 3.93
N SER A 240 -18.65 -10.09 4.02
CA SER A 240 -17.97 -11.27 4.56
C SER A 240 -16.91 -10.84 5.57
N ALA A 241 -16.57 -11.74 6.51
CA ALA A 241 -15.49 -11.50 7.46
C ALA A 241 -14.17 -11.10 6.77
N THR A 242 -13.87 -11.70 5.61
CA THR A 242 -12.68 -11.36 4.81
C THR A 242 -12.70 -9.93 4.31
N THR A 243 -13.88 -9.43 3.88
CA THR A 243 -14.03 -8.03 3.44
C THR A 243 -13.80 -7.07 4.60
N ILE A 244 -14.38 -7.36 5.78
CA ILE A 244 -14.16 -6.57 6.99
C ILE A 244 -12.68 -6.55 7.38
N ILE A 245 -12.01 -7.72 7.38
CA ILE A 245 -10.58 -7.80 7.70
C ILE A 245 -9.73 -6.98 6.73
N ARG A 246 -10.04 -6.99 5.43
CA ARG A 246 -9.33 -6.18 4.42
C ARG A 246 -9.49 -4.69 4.69
N ILE A 247 -10.71 -4.23 5.02
CA ILE A 247 -10.98 -2.84 5.39
C ILE A 247 -10.16 -2.46 6.64
N LEU A 248 -10.21 -3.27 7.69
CA LEU A 248 -9.46 -3.02 8.92
C LEU A 248 -7.93 -3.03 8.75
N GLN A 249 -7.41 -3.61 7.66
CA GLN A 249 -5.97 -3.70 7.36
C GLN A 249 -5.47 -2.58 6.45
N ASP A 250 -6.35 -1.86 5.78
CA ASP A 250 -5.94 -0.90 4.77
C ASP A 250 -5.56 0.44 5.40
N GLU A 251 -4.25 0.69 5.42
CA GLU A 251 -3.64 1.91 5.96
C GLU A 251 -4.10 3.19 5.21
N THR A 252 -4.66 3.04 4.01
CA THR A 252 -5.15 4.17 3.21
C THR A 252 -6.26 4.94 3.94
N TYR A 253 -7.02 4.32 4.84
CA TYR A 253 -8.03 5.01 5.64
C TYR A 253 -7.47 6.06 6.61
N THR A 254 -6.17 6.06 6.86
CA THR A 254 -5.48 7.04 7.73
C THR A 254 -4.97 8.28 6.99
N GLY A 255 -5.29 8.45 5.71
CA GLY A 255 -4.76 9.52 4.88
C GLY A 255 -3.38 9.22 4.27
N THR A 256 -2.86 8.00 4.51
CA THR A 256 -1.58 7.52 3.97
C THR A 256 -1.83 6.64 2.75
N LEU A 257 -1.41 7.08 1.58
CA LEU A 257 -1.56 6.29 0.35
C LEU A 257 -0.49 5.20 0.28
N VAL A 258 -0.92 3.93 0.27
CA VAL A 258 -0.03 2.77 0.23
C VAL A 258 -0.18 2.03 -1.09
N GLN A 259 0.85 2.08 -1.91
CA GLN A 259 0.86 1.51 -3.26
C GLN A 259 2.12 0.68 -3.52
N GLY A 260 2.18 0.01 -4.69
CA GLY A 260 3.34 -0.80 -5.06
C GLY A 260 3.43 -2.12 -4.27
N LYS A 261 2.29 -2.64 -3.76
CA LYS A 261 2.23 -3.89 -2.99
C LYS A 261 2.59 -5.13 -3.80
N GLN A 262 2.47 -5.05 -5.14
CA GLN A 262 2.75 -6.16 -6.06
C GLN A 262 3.68 -5.71 -7.19
N THR A 263 4.41 -6.67 -7.75
CA THR A 263 5.23 -6.51 -8.96
C THR A 263 4.98 -7.64 -9.95
N THR A 264 5.38 -7.42 -11.20
CA THR A 264 5.46 -8.48 -12.20
C THR A 264 6.95 -8.71 -12.47
N PRO A 265 7.51 -9.88 -12.16
CA PRO A 265 8.95 -10.12 -12.24
C PRO A 265 9.50 -9.98 -13.67
N HIS A 266 8.72 -10.39 -14.65
CA HIS A 266 9.09 -10.31 -16.06
C HIS A 266 7.93 -9.85 -16.94
N PHE A 267 8.22 -9.03 -17.98
CA PHE A 267 7.18 -8.47 -18.86
C PHE A 267 6.41 -9.52 -19.68
N LYS A 268 6.96 -10.72 -19.85
CA LYS A 268 6.32 -11.87 -20.51
C LYS A 268 5.40 -12.68 -19.58
N LEU A 269 5.51 -12.51 -18.26
CA LEU A 269 4.72 -13.25 -17.28
C LEU A 269 3.49 -12.42 -16.88
N LYS A 270 2.33 -13.07 -16.77
CA LYS A 270 1.09 -12.45 -16.25
C LYS A 270 1.00 -12.54 -14.72
N GLU A 271 1.81 -13.39 -14.11
CA GLU A 271 1.81 -13.62 -12.68
C GLU A 271 2.34 -12.40 -11.93
N ARG A 272 1.66 -12.07 -10.84
CA ARG A 272 2.04 -11.00 -9.94
C ARG A 272 2.58 -11.60 -8.66
N GLU A 273 3.66 -11.04 -8.17
CA GLU A 273 4.27 -11.39 -6.90
C GLU A 273 4.05 -10.28 -5.89
N ASP A 274 3.73 -10.67 -4.64
CA ASP A 274 3.58 -9.74 -3.55
C ASP A 274 4.95 -9.27 -3.06
N LYS A 275 5.10 -7.96 -2.88
CA LYS A 275 6.30 -7.37 -2.30
C LYS A 275 6.22 -7.37 -0.79
N PRO A 276 7.37 -7.52 -0.10
CA PRO A 276 7.43 -7.34 1.34
C PRO A 276 6.96 -5.92 1.72
N SER A 277 6.34 -5.77 2.89
CA SER A 277 5.76 -4.50 3.32
C SER A 277 6.78 -3.35 3.46
N SER A 278 8.07 -3.68 3.64
CA SER A 278 9.19 -2.73 3.65
C SER A 278 9.43 -2.05 2.29
N GLU A 279 9.03 -2.68 1.19
CA GLU A 279 9.19 -2.13 -0.17
C GLU A 279 7.94 -1.39 -0.67
N TRP A 280 6.87 -1.35 0.11
CA TRP A 280 5.68 -0.62 -0.27
C TRP A 280 5.93 0.89 -0.24
N ILE A 281 5.40 1.59 -1.23
CA ILE A 281 5.48 3.05 -1.29
C ILE A 281 4.37 3.64 -0.45
N ARG A 282 4.73 4.38 0.61
CA ARG A 282 3.83 5.08 1.52
C ARG A 282 4.02 6.58 1.34
N VAL A 283 2.93 7.30 1.14
CA VAL A 283 2.94 8.77 1.07
C VAL A 283 1.84 9.28 2.00
N GLU A 284 2.24 9.99 3.03
CA GLU A 284 1.33 10.54 4.04
C GLU A 284 0.65 11.82 3.56
N GLY A 285 -0.54 12.12 4.08
CA GLY A 285 -1.24 13.38 3.83
C GLY A 285 -1.73 13.59 2.40
N THR A 286 -1.90 12.51 1.61
CA THR A 286 -2.36 12.62 0.21
C THR A 286 -3.85 12.85 0.06
N HIS A 287 -4.64 12.54 1.08
CA HIS A 287 -6.10 12.64 1.10
C HIS A 287 -6.63 12.72 2.54
N GLU A 288 -7.88 13.10 2.69
CA GLU A 288 -8.54 13.19 3.99
C GLU A 288 -8.68 11.81 4.65
N ALA A 289 -8.29 11.71 5.92
CA ALA A 289 -8.37 10.48 6.70
C ALA A 289 -9.82 10.20 7.16
N ILE A 290 -10.34 9.01 6.88
CA ILE A 290 -11.62 8.53 7.43
C ILE A 290 -11.44 8.07 8.87
N ILE A 291 -10.29 7.47 9.19
CA ILE A 291 -9.94 6.90 10.50
C ILE A 291 -8.67 7.57 11.02
N GLN A 292 -8.67 7.95 12.28
CA GLN A 292 -7.46 8.49 12.91
C GLN A 292 -6.38 7.40 13.02
N LYS A 293 -5.12 7.75 12.79
CA LYS A 293 -3.98 6.82 12.83
C LYS A 293 -3.94 6.04 14.14
N HIS A 294 -4.21 6.69 15.26
CA HIS A 294 -4.27 6.06 16.58
C HIS A 294 -5.30 4.91 16.64
N ASP A 295 -6.53 5.13 16.18
CA ASP A 295 -7.58 4.11 16.17
C ASP A 295 -7.23 2.95 15.22
N PHE A 296 -6.61 3.26 14.09
CA PHE A 296 -6.11 2.25 13.15
C PHE A 296 -5.04 1.38 13.82
N ASP A 297 -4.02 1.98 14.43
CA ASP A 297 -2.92 1.26 15.09
C ASP A 297 -3.44 0.39 16.25
N LEU A 298 -4.42 0.90 17.00
CA LEU A 298 -5.09 0.15 18.05
C LEU A 298 -5.81 -1.08 17.48
N VAL A 299 -6.52 -0.94 16.36
CA VAL A 299 -7.17 -2.08 15.67
C VAL A 299 -6.12 -3.08 15.17
N GLN A 300 -4.96 -2.63 14.61
CA GLN A 300 -3.88 -3.55 14.24
C GLN A 300 -3.32 -4.30 15.45
N ARG A 301 -3.14 -3.63 16.59
CA ARG A 301 -2.73 -4.27 17.85
C ARG A 301 -3.75 -5.33 18.29
N LEU A 302 -5.05 -4.99 18.29
CA LEU A 302 -6.13 -5.92 18.65
C LEU A 302 -6.18 -7.16 17.74
N ARG A 303 -5.78 -7.04 16.48
CA ARG A 303 -5.73 -8.17 15.56
C ARG A 303 -4.60 -9.15 15.87
N ARG A 304 -3.46 -8.67 16.41
CA ARG A 304 -2.34 -9.52 16.86
C ARG A 304 -2.64 -10.23 18.18
N ILE A 305 -3.60 -9.71 18.93
CA ILE A 305 -4.05 -10.32 20.18
C ILE A 305 -5.01 -11.46 19.84
N ASP A 306 -4.68 -12.69 20.28
CA ASP A 306 -5.58 -13.84 20.14
C ASP A 306 -6.82 -13.65 21.04
N THR A 307 -7.90 -13.20 20.44
CA THR A 307 -9.19 -12.98 21.09
C THR A 307 -10.22 -13.97 20.56
N ARG A 308 -9.88 -15.28 20.57
CA ARG A 308 -10.84 -16.30 20.19
C ARG A 308 -12.07 -16.21 21.12
N THR A 309 -13.21 -15.94 20.53
CA THR A 309 -14.48 -15.97 21.24
C THR A 309 -14.98 -17.42 21.36
N SER A 310 -15.67 -17.71 22.47
CA SER A 310 -16.42 -18.98 22.56
C SER A 310 -17.45 -19.05 21.43
N PRO A 311 -17.72 -20.23 20.85
CA PRO A 311 -18.75 -20.40 19.80
C PRO A 311 -20.14 -19.88 20.18
N LYS A 312 -20.39 -19.64 21.47
CA LYS A 312 -21.65 -19.12 22.02
C LYS A 312 -21.61 -17.64 22.42
N SER A 313 -20.50 -16.92 22.15
CA SER A 313 -20.34 -15.53 22.56
C SER A 313 -19.83 -14.71 21.39
N ASP A 314 -20.63 -13.74 20.95
CA ASP A 314 -20.29 -12.82 19.85
C ASP A 314 -19.41 -11.65 20.30
N LYS A 315 -19.17 -11.49 21.62
CA LYS A 315 -18.47 -10.36 22.20
C LYS A 315 -17.22 -10.79 22.98
N VAL A 316 -16.13 -10.06 22.77
CA VAL A 316 -14.89 -10.23 23.54
C VAL A 316 -15.04 -9.56 24.89
N TYR A 317 -14.66 -10.25 25.99
CA TYR A 317 -14.75 -9.73 27.35
C TYR A 317 -13.75 -8.59 27.60
N LEU A 318 -14.03 -7.77 28.64
CA LEU A 318 -13.35 -6.52 28.96
C LEU A 318 -11.82 -6.63 28.93
N PHE A 319 -11.24 -7.62 29.61
CA PHE A 319 -9.79 -7.81 29.74
C PHE A 319 -9.22 -8.91 28.84
N SER A 320 -10.03 -9.48 27.93
CA SER A 320 -9.54 -10.54 27.05
C SER A 320 -8.36 -10.07 26.18
N GLY A 321 -7.27 -10.82 26.24
CA GLY A 321 -6.08 -10.59 25.43
C GLY A 321 -5.04 -9.64 26.01
N ILE A 322 -5.36 -8.87 27.06
CA ILE A 322 -4.42 -7.94 27.74
C ILE A 322 -3.99 -8.42 29.13
N LEU A 323 -4.73 -9.36 29.73
CA LEU A 323 -4.41 -9.91 31.03
C LEU A 323 -3.38 -11.04 30.87
N ILE A 324 -2.22 -10.90 31.51
CA ILE A 324 -1.05 -11.76 31.36
C ILE A 324 -0.66 -12.32 32.73
N CYS A 325 -0.40 -13.62 32.79
CA CYS A 325 0.15 -14.25 33.99
C CYS A 325 1.59 -13.81 34.23
N GLY A 326 1.89 -13.21 35.37
CA GLY A 326 3.23 -12.73 35.72
C GLY A 326 4.26 -13.87 35.88
N CYS A 327 3.80 -15.09 36.16
CA CYS A 327 4.68 -16.26 36.32
C CYS A 327 5.15 -16.83 34.97
N CYS A 328 4.24 -17.10 34.04
CA CYS A 328 4.57 -17.79 32.77
C CYS A 328 4.39 -16.94 31.52
N GLY A 329 3.96 -15.69 31.62
CA GLY A 329 3.71 -14.81 30.49
C GLY A 329 2.52 -15.17 29.60
N CYS A 330 1.79 -16.24 29.91
CA CYS A 330 0.62 -16.65 29.13
C CYS A 330 -0.58 -15.74 29.39
N ARG A 331 -1.42 -15.55 28.38
CA ARG A 331 -2.67 -14.80 28.54
C ARG A 331 -3.66 -15.58 29.40
N MET A 332 -4.28 -14.86 30.34
CA MET A 332 -5.27 -15.44 31.24
C MET A 332 -6.62 -15.59 30.52
N THR A 333 -7.36 -16.63 30.91
CA THR A 333 -8.63 -16.99 30.31
C THR A 333 -9.77 -16.76 31.29
N ARG A 334 -10.89 -16.22 30.82
CA ARG A 334 -12.10 -16.03 31.61
C ARG A 334 -12.87 -17.34 31.74
N LYS A 335 -13.32 -17.65 32.97
CA LYS A 335 -14.18 -18.77 33.31
C LYS A 335 -15.43 -18.26 34.00
N THR A 336 -16.60 -18.78 33.62
CA THR A 336 -17.88 -18.51 34.28
C THR A 336 -18.25 -19.71 35.13
N ASN A 337 -18.47 -19.50 36.43
CA ASN A 337 -19.00 -20.48 37.35
C ASN A 337 -20.45 -20.10 37.67
N ARG A 338 -21.37 -21.04 37.58
CA ARG A 338 -22.77 -20.85 37.92
C ARG A 338 -23.05 -21.55 39.24
N TYR A 339 -23.63 -20.82 40.20
CA TYR A 339 -24.06 -21.34 41.48
C TYR A 339 -25.38 -20.68 41.87
N LYS A 340 -26.46 -21.47 42.03
CA LYS A 340 -27.81 -21.00 42.44
C LYS A 340 -28.23 -19.73 41.71
N ASP A 341 -28.51 -19.78 40.46
CA ASP A 341 -28.95 -18.66 39.58
C ASP A 341 -28.03 -17.43 39.52
N LYS A 342 -26.85 -17.50 40.13
CA LYS A 342 -25.84 -16.45 40.07
C LYS A 342 -24.65 -16.91 39.24
N GLU A 343 -24.18 -16.02 38.37
CA GLU A 343 -22.97 -16.23 37.59
C GLU A 343 -21.81 -15.48 38.20
N TYR A 344 -20.69 -16.18 38.38
CA TYR A 344 -19.44 -15.63 38.87
C TYR A 344 -18.38 -15.78 37.79
N HIS A 345 -17.66 -14.71 37.53
CA HIS A 345 -16.68 -14.62 36.47
C HIS A 345 -15.29 -14.47 37.05
N TYR A 346 -14.36 -15.30 36.59
CA TYR A 346 -12.99 -15.34 37.08
C TYR A 346 -12.01 -15.42 35.93
N TYR A 347 -10.84 -14.79 36.09
CA TYR A 347 -9.69 -14.97 35.21
C TYR A 347 -8.67 -15.89 35.88
N TYR A 348 -8.12 -16.84 35.09
CA TYR A 348 -7.12 -17.81 35.53
C TYR A 348 -6.11 -18.09 34.45
N CYS A 349 -4.89 -18.54 34.83
CA CYS A 349 -3.87 -18.96 33.88
C CYS A 349 -4.19 -20.36 33.30
N PRO A 350 -4.37 -20.51 31.98
CA PRO A 350 -4.72 -21.81 31.37
C PRO A 350 -3.55 -22.81 31.38
N THR A 351 -2.30 -22.35 31.52
CA THR A 351 -1.10 -23.20 31.52
C THR A 351 -1.10 -24.17 32.73
N GLY A 352 -1.53 -23.70 33.90
CA GLY A 352 -1.67 -24.52 35.11
C GLY A 352 -0.39 -25.23 35.56
N LYS A 353 -0.47 -25.90 36.70
CA LYS A 353 0.67 -26.62 37.28
C LYS A 353 1.24 -27.75 36.42
N LYS A 354 0.41 -28.39 35.60
CA LYS A 354 0.84 -29.49 34.71
C LYS A 354 1.80 -29.07 33.63
N ASN A 355 1.75 -27.80 33.21
CA ASN A 355 2.54 -27.26 32.11
C ASN A 355 3.57 -26.21 32.59
N GLY A 356 3.99 -26.28 33.87
CA GLY A 356 5.11 -25.49 34.40
C GLY A 356 4.74 -24.10 34.95
N CYS A 357 3.47 -23.72 35.04
CA CYS A 357 3.08 -22.51 35.72
C CYS A 357 2.78 -22.79 37.21
N THR A 358 3.51 -22.12 38.09
CA THR A 358 3.32 -22.22 39.55
C THR A 358 2.18 -21.33 40.07
N SER A 359 1.69 -20.40 39.25
CA SER A 359 0.59 -19.50 39.62
C SER A 359 -0.74 -20.26 39.72
N SER A 360 -1.32 -20.23 40.89
CA SER A 360 -2.69 -20.71 41.15
C SER A 360 -3.68 -19.56 41.28
N VAL A 361 -3.30 -18.36 40.84
CA VAL A 361 -4.09 -17.14 41.02
C VAL A 361 -5.35 -17.21 40.17
N MET A 362 -6.48 -17.00 40.83
CA MET A 362 -7.79 -16.85 40.20
C MET A 362 -8.35 -15.50 40.65
N LEU A 363 -8.52 -14.57 39.70
CA LEU A 363 -9.03 -13.23 39.97
C LEU A 363 -10.51 -13.16 39.63
N LYS A 364 -11.31 -12.60 40.53
CA LYS A 364 -12.71 -12.29 40.28
C LYS A 364 -12.81 -11.08 39.35
N GLU A 365 -13.68 -11.14 38.35
CA GLU A 365 -13.80 -10.06 37.36
C GLU A 365 -14.23 -8.72 37.96
N SER A 366 -15.14 -8.73 38.96
CA SER A 366 -15.59 -7.52 39.64
C SER A 366 -14.44 -6.79 40.33
N ASP A 367 -13.61 -7.55 41.08
CA ASP A 367 -12.52 -6.99 41.85
C ASP A 367 -11.41 -6.43 40.95
N LEU A 368 -11.22 -7.11 39.80
CA LEU A 368 -10.29 -6.64 38.75
C LEU A 368 -10.80 -5.35 38.08
N ILE A 369 -12.11 -5.24 37.84
CA ILE A 369 -12.72 -4.03 37.26
C ILE A 369 -12.50 -2.84 38.17
N GLU A 370 -12.82 -3.00 39.47
CA GLU A 370 -12.67 -1.96 40.50
C GLU A 370 -11.20 -1.50 40.59
N CYS A 371 -10.26 -2.44 40.73
CA CYS A 371 -8.83 -2.12 40.83
C CYS A 371 -8.29 -1.39 39.56
N VAL A 372 -8.68 -1.84 38.38
CA VAL A 372 -8.26 -1.19 37.13
C VAL A 372 -8.90 0.18 36.98
N GLN A 373 -10.14 0.34 37.42
CA GLN A 373 -10.86 1.61 37.40
C GLN A 373 -10.18 2.66 38.27
N ASP A 374 -9.83 2.28 39.51
CA ASP A 374 -9.13 3.16 40.43
C ASP A 374 -7.73 3.53 39.93
N SER A 375 -6.99 2.55 39.38
CA SER A 375 -5.68 2.80 38.77
C SER A 375 -5.76 3.73 37.57
N LEU A 376 -6.78 3.59 36.73
CA LEU A 376 -7.01 4.48 35.59
C LEU A 376 -7.36 5.89 36.01
N LYS A 377 -8.26 6.05 36.99
CA LYS A 377 -8.62 7.36 37.54
C LYS A 377 -7.39 8.08 38.10
N GLY A 378 -6.62 7.39 38.96
CA GLY A 378 -5.39 7.96 39.51
C GLY A 378 -4.35 8.32 38.45
N HIS A 379 -4.23 7.51 37.40
CA HIS A 379 -3.33 7.83 36.28
C HIS A 379 -3.80 9.03 35.45
N ILE A 380 -5.11 9.16 35.18
CA ILE A 380 -5.70 10.32 34.52
C ILE A 380 -5.50 11.61 35.33
N GLU A 381 -5.70 11.55 36.65
CA GLU A 381 -5.44 12.67 37.54
C GLU A 381 -3.97 13.10 37.54
N ASN A 382 -3.04 12.13 37.52
CA ASN A 382 -1.62 12.40 37.41
C ASN A 382 -1.26 13.05 36.06
N VAL A 383 -1.86 12.60 34.97
CA VAL A 383 -1.68 13.20 33.62
C VAL A 383 -2.24 14.62 33.59
N ALA A 384 -3.40 14.88 34.21
CA ALA A 384 -3.99 16.21 34.32
C ALA A 384 -3.11 17.16 35.13
N SER A 385 -2.57 16.69 36.29
CA SER A 385 -1.64 17.44 37.10
C SER A 385 -0.34 17.75 36.38
N LEU A 386 0.19 16.78 35.61
CA LEU A 386 1.37 16.97 34.76
C LEU A 386 1.12 17.99 33.64
N ASP A 387 -0.06 17.97 33.00
CA ASP A 387 -0.44 18.95 31.98
C ASP A 387 -0.53 20.38 32.55
N ALA A 388 -1.11 20.54 33.76
CA ALA A 388 -1.16 21.81 34.47
C ALA A 388 0.25 22.34 34.80
N LEU A 389 1.14 21.47 35.29
CA LEU A 389 2.55 21.82 35.54
C LEU A 389 3.28 22.20 34.28
N LEU A 390 3.15 21.44 33.20
CA LEU A 390 3.77 21.71 31.92
C LEU A 390 3.23 22.99 31.24
N SER A 391 1.99 23.35 31.51
CA SER A 391 1.39 24.60 31.03
C SER A 391 1.84 25.81 31.85
N SER A 392 2.08 25.66 33.15
CA SER A 392 2.57 26.72 34.02
C SER A 392 4.04 27.03 33.84
N ILE A 393 4.84 26.04 33.48
CA ILE A 393 6.25 26.23 33.10
C ILE A 393 6.23 26.78 31.68
N SER A 394 6.72 28.02 31.50
CA SER A 394 6.72 28.74 30.19
C SER A 394 7.57 28.04 29.12
N GLN A 395 7.28 26.79 28.86
CA GLN A 395 7.97 25.92 27.90
C GLN A 395 7.74 26.39 26.45
N GLU A 396 6.66 27.16 26.19
CA GLU A 396 6.52 27.88 24.92
C GLU A 396 7.69 28.83 24.66
N ARG A 397 8.22 29.45 25.69
CA ARG A 397 9.35 30.37 25.58
C ARG A 397 10.64 29.62 25.28
N ILE A 398 10.92 28.52 26.00
CA ILE A 398 12.13 27.69 25.79
C ILE A 398 12.11 27.00 24.44
N ASN A 399 10.98 26.41 24.05
CA ASN A 399 10.84 25.77 22.74
C ASN A 399 10.90 26.80 21.58
N ARG A 400 10.41 28.03 21.80
CA ARG A 400 10.51 29.11 20.82
C ARG A 400 11.96 29.60 20.70
N GLU A 401 12.68 29.74 21.81
CA GLU A 401 14.10 30.11 21.85
C GLU A 401 14.97 29.05 21.17
N LEU A 402 14.77 27.75 21.49
CA LEU A 402 15.46 26.62 20.85
C LEU A 402 15.14 26.51 19.35
N ALA A 403 13.88 26.65 18.96
CA ALA A 403 13.48 26.63 17.56
C ALA A 403 14.09 27.82 16.78
N GLN A 404 14.18 29.01 17.41
CA GLN A 404 14.85 30.18 16.82
C GLN A 404 16.35 29.94 16.68
N GLU A 405 17.00 29.37 17.70
CA GLU A 405 18.41 29.01 17.65
C GLU A 405 18.71 28.00 16.54
N TYR A 406 17.95 26.92 16.43
CA TYR A 406 18.12 25.92 15.39
C TYR A 406 17.84 26.50 13.99
N ALA A 407 16.79 27.31 13.85
CA ALA A 407 16.52 28.03 12.60
C ALA A 407 17.65 29.01 12.22
N ALA A 408 18.29 29.65 13.19
CA ALA A 408 19.45 30.49 12.94
C ALA A 408 20.66 29.69 12.45
N GLN A 409 20.93 28.51 13.04
CA GLN A 409 22.01 27.62 12.61
C GLN A 409 21.74 27.05 11.19
N ILE A 410 20.51 26.73 10.87
CA ILE A 410 20.09 26.31 9.52
C ILE A 410 20.42 27.40 8.51
N ARG A 411 19.98 28.64 8.76
CA ARG A 411 20.27 29.79 7.87
C ARG A 411 21.77 30.08 7.68
N VAL A 412 22.57 29.89 8.73
CA VAL A 412 24.03 30.06 8.64
C VAL A 412 24.63 28.99 7.73
N ASN A 413 24.22 27.74 7.88
CA ASN A 413 24.76 26.65 7.05
C ASN A 413 24.24 26.71 5.60
N GLU A 414 22.98 27.09 5.36
CA GLU A 414 22.47 27.39 4.01
C GLU A 414 23.30 28.47 3.30
N LYS A 415 23.60 29.54 4.01
CA LYS A 415 24.44 30.62 3.47
C LYS A 415 25.85 30.13 3.14
N ARG A 416 26.44 29.28 3.98
CA ARG A 416 27.76 28.67 3.73
C ARG A 416 27.73 27.74 2.50
N VAL A 417 26.71 26.92 2.33
CA VAL A 417 26.51 26.07 1.13
C VAL A 417 26.46 26.96 -0.11
N ALA A 418 25.57 27.97 -0.12
CA ALA A 418 25.40 28.86 -1.26
C ALA A 418 26.69 29.64 -1.62
N GLN A 419 27.45 30.11 -0.60
CA GLN A 419 28.75 30.79 -0.82
C GLN A 419 29.78 29.84 -1.43
N THR A 420 29.88 28.60 -0.90
CA THR A 420 30.85 27.59 -1.38
C THR A 420 30.50 27.12 -2.79
N GLU A 421 29.22 26.97 -3.12
CA GLU A 421 28.73 26.70 -4.48
C GLU A 421 29.08 27.87 -5.44
N GLY A 422 28.92 29.10 -4.99
CA GLY A 422 29.34 30.28 -5.75
C GLY A 422 30.85 30.32 -6.04
N PHE A 423 31.70 29.96 -5.05
CA PHE A 423 33.14 29.84 -5.26
C PHE A 423 33.47 28.67 -6.21
N LYS A 424 32.77 27.52 -6.09
CA LYS A 424 32.96 26.38 -6.98
C LYS A 424 32.58 26.71 -8.43
N ALA A 425 31.52 27.51 -8.67
CA ALA A 425 31.14 27.95 -10.00
C ALA A 425 32.25 28.82 -10.64
N LYS A 426 32.83 29.76 -9.87
CA LYS A 426 33.93 30.64 -10.35
C LYS A 426 35.23 29.89 -10.64
N LEU A 427 35.45 28.68 -10.08
CA LEU A 427 36.64 27.89 -10.36
C LEU A 427 36.78 27.54 -11.84
N TYR A 428 35.68 27.26 -12.52
CA TYR A 428 35.70 26.94 -13.94
C TYR A 428 36.07 28.15 -14.81
N GLU A 429 35.57 29.32 -14.48
CA GLU A 429 35.90 30.57 -15.15
C GLU A 429 37.40 30.90 -14.99
N ASN A 430 37.96 30.70 -13.79
CA ASN A 430 39.37 30.93 -13.50
C ASN A 430 40.28 29.90 -14.20
N LEU A 431 39.84 28.68 -14.41
CA LEU A 431 40.57 27.69 -15.20
C LEU A 431 40.60 28.08 -16.68
N VAL A 432 39.46 28.50 -17.25
CA VAL A 432 39.35 28.90 -18.67
C VAL A 432 40.14 30.19 -18.95
N SER A 433 40.18 31.12 -18.00
CA SER A 433 40.97 32.35 -18.10
C SER A 433 42.48 32.16 -17.81
N GLY A 434 42.94 30.96 -17.52
CA GLY A 434 44.34 30.64 -17.29
C GLY A 434 44.90 31.13 -15.94
N ILE A 435 44.03 31.56 -15.01
CA ILE A 435 44.41 31.97 -13.65
C ILE A 435 44.77 30.78 -12.77
N LEU A 436 44.16 29.62 -13.03
CA LEU A 436 44.41 28.38 -12.29
C LEU A 436 44.96 27.31 -13.21
N THR A 437 45.88 26.50 -12.67
CA THR A 437 46.35 25.28 -13.32
C THR A 437 45.32 24.17 -13.14
N LYS A 438 45.40 23.14 -13.99
CA LYS A 438 44.49 21.98 -13.90
C LYS A 438 44.60 21.23 -12.56
N GLU A 439 45.78 21.20 -11.97
CA GLU A 439 46.02 20.55 -10.67
C GLU A 439 45.43 21.34 -9.52
N GLU A 440 45.60 22.65 -9.51
CA GLU A 440 44.97 23.55 -8.53
C GLU A 440 43.44 23.53 -8.64
N PHE A 441 42.91 23.55 -9.86
CA PHE A 441 41.44 23.39 -10.08
C PHE A 441 40.92 22.12 -9.45
N LEU A 442 41.56 20.97 -9.67
CA LEU A 442 41.14 19.70 -9.11
C LEU A 442 41.26 19.66 -7.58
N SER A 443 42.28 20.29 -7.03
CA SER A 443 42.48 20.42 -5.58
C SER A 443 41.37 21.23 -4.93
N TYR A 444 41.10 22.44 -5.43
CA TYR A 444 40.04 23.31 -4.91
C TYR A 444 38.64 22.70 -5.11
N LYS A 445 38.40 22.03 -6.24
CA LYS A 445 37.13 21.34 -6.49
C LYS A 445 36.87 20.22 -5.47
N ARG A 446 37.89 19.46 -5.10
CA ARG A 446 37.75 18.43 -4.04
C ARG A 446 37.46 19.08 -2.69
N LYS A 447 38.19 20.14 -2.33
CA LYS A 447 37.98 20.88 -1.08
C LYS A 447 36.57 21.43 -0.98
N TYR A 448 36.09 22.16 -2.00
CA TYR A 448 34.74 22.73 -1.97
C TYR A 448 33.63 21.65 -1.98
N ASN A 449 33.84 20.52 -2.65
CA ASN A 449 32.89 19.42 -2.56
C ASN A 449 32.81 18.82 -1.14
N ALA A 450 33.96 18.65 -0.46
CA ALA A 450 34.00 18.16 0.92
C ALA A 450 33.35 19.17 1.89
N ASP A 451 33.59 20.48 1.71
CA ASP A 451 32.98 21.52 2.52
C ASP A 451 31.45 21.58 2.33
N ILE A 452 30.95 21.43 1.08
CA ILE A 452 29.53 21.39 0.77
C ILE A 452 28.89 20.16 1.45
N GLU A 453 29.51 18.98 1.35
CA GLU A 453 29.02 17.75 1.97
C GLU A 453 28.96 17.88 3.50
N LEU A 454 29.98 18.48 4.12
CA LEU A 454 30.00 18.74 5.55
C LEU A 454 28.85 19.68 5.97
N PHE A 455 28.61 20.78 5.24
CA PHE A 455 27.55 21.73 5.56
C PHE A 455 26.17 21.14 5.31
N GLN A 456 25.98 20.33 4.27
CA GLN A 456 24.74 19.63 4.00
C GLN A 456 24.41 18.60 5.09
N LYS A 457 25.43 17.90 5.62
CA LYS A 457 25.26 17.00 6.75
C LYS A 457 24.84 17.75 8.01
N ALA A 458 25.49 18.86 8.29
CA ALA A 458 25.11 19.72 9.43
C ALA A 458 23.68 20.29 9.26
N LEU A 459 23.26 20.63 8.05
CA LEU A 459 21.89 21.07 7.75
C LEU A 459 20.88 19.97 8.04
N ALA A 460 21.14 18.73 7.66
CA ALA A 460 20.28 17.59 7.97
C ALA A 460 20.13 17.41 9.49
N GLU A 461 21.24 17.43 10.24
CA GLU A 461 21.23 17.30 11.70
C GLU A 461 20.45 18.43 12.41
N TRP A 462 20.56 19.67 11.95
CA TRP A 462 19.81 20.79 12.53
C TRP A 462 18.32 20.77 12.16
N ASN A 463 17.99 20.35 10.94
CA ASN A 463 16.59 20.15 10.52
C ASN A 463 15.92 19.04 11.33
N ASP A 464 16.61 17.92 11.57
CA ASP A 464 16.10 16.84 12.42
C ASP A 464 15.82 17.33 13.83
N LYS A 465 16.75 18.10 14.45
CA LYS A 465 16.55 18.69 15.78
C LYS A 465 15.38 19.68 15.83
N LEU A 466 15.21 20.50 14.79
CA LEU A 466 14.07 21.43 14.68
C LEU A 466 12.75 20.66 14.56
N THR A 467 12.73 19.61 13.74
CA THR A 467 11.57 18.74 13.56
C THR A 467 11.21 18.05 14.88
N ASP A 468 12.19 17.51 15.61
CA ASP A 468 11.99 16.89 16.93
C ASP A 468 11.35 17.86 17.94
N VAL A 469 11.78 19.12 17.98
CA VAL A 469 11.18 20.14 18.87
C VAL A 469 9.73 20.44 18.48
N LEU A 470 9.43 20.50 17.18
CA LEU A 470 8.08 20.79 16.66
C LEU A 470 7.15 19.58 16.80
N GLU A 471 7.62 18.37 16.53
CA GLU A 471 6.86 17.13 16.61
C GLU A 471 6.56 16.72 18.06
N ASN A 472 7.54 16.80 18.97
CA ASN A 472 7.34 16.54 20.40
C ASN A 472 6.24 17.40 21.00
N ARG A 473 6.03 18.63 20.53
CA ARG A 473 4.91 19.49 20.93
C ARG A 473 3.56 18.93 20.45
N SER A 474 3.49 18.45 19.21
CA SER A 474 2.25 17.95 18.63
C SER A 474 1.88 16.57 19.17
N GLU A 475 2.83 15.68 19.39
CA GLU A 475 2.61 14.36 19.99
C GLU A 475 2.23 14.44 21.47
N ARG A 476 2.92 15.29 22.23
CA ARG A 476 2.59 15.53 23.65
C ARG A 476 1.15 15.97 23.83
N ASN A 477 0.70 16.95 23.08
CA ASN A 477 -0.67 17.44 23.17
C ASN A 477 -1.68 16.35 22.74
N ARG A 478 -1.31 15.44 21.85
CA ARG A 478 -2.20 14.36 21.41
C ARG A 478 -2.45 13.32 22.49
N TRP A 479 -1.40 12.80 23.15
CA TRP A 479 -1.60 11.74 24.14
C TRP A 479 -2.25 12.26 25.43
N ILE A 480 -1.90 13.48 25.89
CA ILE A 480 -2.58 14.13 27.02
C ILE A 480 -4.07 14.30 26.73
N ASN A 481 -4.41 14.92 25.60
CA ASN A 481 -5.79 15.08 25.18
C ASN A 481 -6.52 13.74 25.02
N HIS A 482 -5.79 12.69 24.66
CA HIS A 482 -6.36 11.34 24.57
C HIS A 482 -6.78 10.81 25.94
N PHE A 483 -5.93 10.92 26.97
CA PHE A 483 -6.29 10.54 28.33
C PHE A 483 -7.40 11.42 28.91
N MET A 484 -7.36 12.72 28.67
CA MET A 484 -8.36 13.67 29.17
C MET A 484 -9.78 13.42 28.62
N LYS A 485 -9.93 12.80 27.46
CA LYS A 485 -11.25 12.37 26.93
C LYS A 485 -11.96 11.36 27.83
N PHE A 486 -11.23 10.66 28.68
CA PHE A 486 -11.77 9.65 29.60
C PHE A 486 -11.92 10.16 31.05
N SER A 487 -11.61 11.44 31.31
CA SER A 487 -11.69 12.02 32.68
C SER A 487 -13.11 12.03 33.26
N THR A 488 -14.14 12.06 32.44
CA THR A 488 -15.55 12.07 32.86
C THR A 488 -16.22 10.70 32.84
N MET A 489 -15.44 9.62 32.65
CA MET A 489 -15.99 8.29 32.49
C MET A 489 -16.33 7.67 33.86
N GLU A 490 -17.61 7.31 34.07
CA GLU A 490 -18.09 6.64 35.30
C GLU A 490 -17.78 5.14 35.27
N ASP A 491 -18.01 4.47 34.11
CA ASP A 491 -17.80 3.03 33.92
C ASP A 491 -16.76 2.76 32.85
N ILE A 492 -15.92 1.74 33.07
CA ILE A 492 -14.91 1.30 32.12
C ILE A 492 -15.54 0.41 31.04
N ASP A 493 -15.48 0.85 29.81
CA ASP A 493 -15.77 0.01 28.64
C ASP A 493 -14.50 -0.63 28.05
N ARG A 494 -14.69 -1.62 27.17
CA ARG A 494 -13.56 -2.29 26.51
C ARG A 494 -12.75 -1.34 25.65
N ARG A 495 -13.36 -0.34 25.04
CA ARG A 495 -12.70 0.66 24.19
C ARG A 495 -11.71 1.47 25.03
N ALA A 496 -12.15 1.97 26.18
CA ALA A 496 -11.31 2.72 27.11
C ALA A 496 -10.12 1.86 27.60
N VAL A 497 -10.40 0.63 28.04
CA VAL A 497 -9.35 -0.30 28.48
C VAL A 497 -8.30 -0.51 27.37
N MET A 498 -8.72 -0.75 26.13
CA MET A 498 -7.80 -0.98 25.01
C MET A 498 -7.04 0.27 24.59
N GLN A 499 -7.65 1.44 24.72
CA GLN A 499 -7.02 2.72 24.39
C GLN A 499 -6.03 3.18 25.44
N LEU A 500 -6.28 2.90 26.72
CA LEU A 500 -5.49 3.41 27.83
C LEU A 500 -4.47 2.38 28.36
N ILE A 501 -4.78 1.08 28.30
CA ILE A 501 -3.96 0.02 28.88
C ILE A 501 -3.30 -0.83 27.78
N ARG A 502 -2.00 -1.01 27.92
CA ARG A 502 -1.18 -1.87 27.05
C ARG A 502 -1.24 -3.32 27.48
N SER A 503 -0.99 -3.57 28.76
CA SER A 503 -1.05 -4.90 29.36
C SER A 503 -1.31 -4.83 30.86
N ILE A 504 -1.89 -5.90 31.43
CA ILE A 504 -2.05 -6.10 32.88
C ILE A 504 -1.37 -7.41 33.24
N ARG A 505 -0.29 -7.34 34.01
CA ARG A 505 0.42 -8.52 34.52
C ARG A 505 -0.05 -8.84 35.93
N VAL A 506 -0.48 -10.08 36.16
CA VAL A 506 -0.94 -10.59 37.43
C VAL A 506 0.21 -11.30 38.11
N MET A 507 0.85 -10.63 39.08
CA MET A 507 1.96 -11.17 39.84
C MET A 507 1.48 -12.01 41.03
N GLY A 508 0.40 -11.62 41.67
CA GLY A 508 -0.21 -12.30 42.80
C GLY A 508 -1.73 -12.11 42.84
N LYS A 509 -2.36 -12.50 43.94
CA LYS A 509 -3.79 -12.31 44.16
C LYS A 509 -4.13 -10.83 44.37
N ASP A 510 -3.23 -10.12 45.03
CA ASP A 510 -3.40 -8.73 45.41
C ASP A 510 -2.33 -7.82 44.76
N GLU A 511 -1.63 -8.32 43.75
CA GLU A 511 -0.55 -7.62 43.06
C GLU A 511 -0.74 -7.63 41.55
N LEU A 512 -1.07 -6.46 41.02
CA LEU A 512 -1.26 -6.22 39.57
C LEU A 512 -0.27 -5.16 39.10
N HIS A 513 0.38 -5.43 38.00
CA HIS A 513 1.20 -4.45 37.31
C HIS A 513 0.51 -4.02 36.00
N ILE A 514 0.04 -2.78 35.95
CA ILE A 514 -0.67 -2.20 34.82
C ILE A 514 0.30 -1.37 34.02
N GLU A 515 0.48 -1.71 32.75
CA GLU A 515 1.27 -0.97 31.77
C GLU A 515 0.31 -0.13 30.92
N PHE A 516 0.41 1.19 31.01
CA PHE A 516 -0.42 2.09 30.23
C PHE A 516 0.12 2.31 28.82
N ASN A 517 -0.73 2.66 27.89
CA ASN A 517 -0.33 3.19 26.60
C ASN A 517 0.32 4.57 26.82
N TYR A 518 1.30 4.93 25.99
CA TYR A 518 2.07 6.18 26.11
C TYR A 518 2.87 6.31 27.42
N GLN A 519 3.22 5.18 28.04
CA GLN A 519 4.03 5.21 29.27
C GLN A 519 5.41 5.81 29.04
N ASP A 520 6.01 5.59 27.86
CA ASP A 520 7.30 6.15 27.48
C ASP A 520 7.22 7.68 27.34
N GLU A 521 6.14 8.20 26.74
CA GLU A 521 5.87 9.63 26.60
C GLU A 521 5.60 10.28 27.96
N TYR A 522 4.88 9.60 28.82
CA TYR A 522 4.63 10.03 30.20
C TYR A 522 5.93 10.13 31.01
N GLN A 523 6.80 9.13 30.95
CA GLN A 523 8.10 9.14 31.62
C GLN A 523 9.03 10.24 31.07
N LYS A 524 9.06 10.46 29.76
CA LYS A 524 9.78 11.58 29.15
C LYS A 524 9.25 12.92 29.65
N ALA A 525 7.95 13.09 29.79
CA ALA A 525 7.34 14.31 30.28
C ALA A 525 7.70 14.58 31.76
N ILE A 526 7.73 13.55 32.62
CA ILE A 526 8.19 13.65 34.00
C ILE A 526 9.66 14.05 34.07
N SER A 527 10.54 13.34 33.36
CA SER A 527 11.97 13.64 33.37
C SER A 527 12.28 15.06 32.92
N LEU A 528 11.47 15.59 32.02
CA LEU A 528 11.59 16.95 31.51
C LEU A 528 11.18 17.99 32.57
N THR A 529 10.10 17.73 33.34
CA THR A 529 9.69 18.60 34.44
C THR A 529 10.70 18.62 35.57
N GLU A 530 11.32 17.47 35.89
CA GLU A 530 12.39 17.37 36.89
C GLU A 530 13.64 18.15 36.46
N GLN A 531 14.08 18.04 35.22
CA GLN A 531 15.21 18.80 34.69
C GLN A 531 14.99 20.31 34.71
N ILE A 532 13.76 20.76 34.47
CA ILE A 532 13.41 22.18 34.50
C ILE A 532 13.36 22.68 35.95
N ALA A 533 12.82 21.87 36.89
CA ALA A 533 12.81 22.22 38.33
C ALA A 533 14.24 22.40 38.85
N THR A 534 15.14 21.47 38.55
CA THR A 534 16.56 21.52 38.97
C THR A 534 17.27 22.75 38.40
N LYS A 535 17.07 23.10 37.13
CA LYS A 535 17.63 24.31 36.51
C LYS A 535 17.09 25.61 37.09
N ASN A 536 15.83 25.63 37.52
CA ASN A 536 15.24 26.81 38.17
C ASN A 536 15.77 26.97 39.60
N GLU A 537 16.00 25.87 40.35
CA GLU A 537 16.64 25.91 41.67
C GLU A 537 18.10 26.40 41.57
N GLU A 538 18.88 25.93 40.59
CA GLU A 538 20.25 26.40 40.36
C GLU A 538 20.32 27.89 39.98
N ARG A 539 19.28 28.43 39.30
CA ARG A 539 19.19 29.87 38.95
C ARG A 539 18.73 30.76 40.11
N MET A 540 18.07 30.21 41.14
CA MET A 540 17.67 30.96 42.34
C MET A 540 18.79 31.02 43.38
N VAL A 541 19.77 30.12 43.32
CA VAL A 541 20.88 30.03 44.29
C VAL A 541 22.17 30.71 43.79
N GLY A 542 22.24 31.06 42.53
CA GLY A 542 23.34 31.83 41.93
C GLY A 542 22.95 33.27 41.64
#